data_20184a97c1f1a1ff0b8a05034d487cc8
#
_entry.id   20184a97c1f1a1ff0b8a05034d487cc8
#
_cell.length_a   1.000
_cell.length_b   1.000
_cell.length_c   1.000
_cell.angle_alpha   90.00
_cell.angle_beta   90.00
_cell.angle_gamma   90.00
#
_symmetry.space_group_name_H-M   'P 1'
#
loop_
_entity.id
_entity.type
_entity.pdbx_description
1 polymer ?
#
loop_
_entity_poly.entity_id
_entity_poly.type
_entity_poly.pdbx_seq_one_letter_code
_entity_poly.pdbx_strand_id
1 'polypeptide(L)'
;MEHKEYKSINKPVRKKDAMQLLLGKPVYTDDITPNQALVVKLLRSPHANAMVQEVNTAAALKVPGVAAVYTWEDVPKNRFAIAGQTYPEPSPYDRLILDRHVRFVGDPVAIIAAETEKAALRAMKLIKVKYEVLEPVLDFRKAKDNPILVHPEEDWFPPCQVGGDPRRNLVASEVNGDGDVEAVLADCDI
;
A
#
# COMPACT_ATOMS: atom_id res chain seq x y z
N MET A 1 -11.17 -1.16 -47.74
CA MET A 1 -10.30 -0.82 -46.62
C MET A 1 -8.97 -1.53 -46.83
N GLU A 2 -7.89 -0.78 -47.01
CA GLU A 2 -6.54 -1.38 -47.08
C GLU A 2 -6.21 -2.05 -45.75
N HIS A 3 -5.95 -3.35 -45.76
CA HIS A 3 -5.48 -4.07 -44.57
C HIS A 3 -4.02 -3.67 -44.28
N LYS A 4 -3.84 -2.79 -43.30
CA LYS A 4 -2.50 -2.42 -42.87
C LYS A 4 -1.81 -3.63 -42.23
N GLU A 5 -0.74 -4.09 -42.85
CA GLU A 5 0.03 -5.21 -42.31
C GLU A 5 0.92 -4.74 -41.14
N TYR A 6 0.72 -5.33 -39.96
CA TYR A 6 1.48 -5.02 -38.78
C TYR A 6 2.63 -6.03 -38.56
N LYS A 7 3.74 -5.59 -37.99
CA LYS A 7 4.92 -6.46 -37.70
C LYS A 7 4.64 -7.50 -36.62
N SER A 8 3.79 -7.20 -35.64
CA SER A 8 3.57 -8.03 -34.46
C SER A 8 2.12 -8.37 -34.18
N ILE A 9 1.17 -7.51 -34.60
CA ILE A 9 -0.25 -7.76 -34.38
C ILE A 9 -0.73 -8.93 -35.27
N ASN A 10 -1.43 -9.90 -34.66
CA ASN A 10 -1.89 -11.13 -35.30
C ASN A 10 -0.77 -12.01 -35.87
N LYS A 11 0.43 -11.94 -35.33
CA LYS A 11 1.56 -12.81 -35.70
C LYS A 11 2.06 -13.60 -34.48
N PRO A 12 2.49 -14.86 -34.67
CA PRO A 12 3.06 -15.66 -33.58
C PRO A 12 4.43 -15.11 -33.21
N VAL A 13 4.50 -14.29 -32.15
CA VAL A 13 5.74 -13.73 -31.62
C VAL A 13 6.17 -14.54 -30.41
N ARG A 14 7.42 -15.01 -30.39
CA ARG A 14 7.97 -15.71 -29.23
C ARG A 14 8.11 -14.77 -28.03
N LYS A 15 7.78 -15.25 -26.84
CA LYS A 15 8.06 -14.58 -25.59
C LYS A 15 9.59 -14.35 -25.45
N LYS A 16 10.01 -13.15 -25.04
CA LYS A 16 11.44 -12.76 -25.02
C LYS A 16 12.29 -13.67 -24.16
N ASP A 17 11.80 -14.13 -23.03
CA ASP A 17 12.49 -14.95 -22.04
C ASP A 17 12.13 -16.45 -22.13
N ALA A 18 11.35 -16.88 -23.13
CA ALA A 18 10.88 -18.26 -23.24
C ALA A 18 12.02 -19.29 -23.26
N MET A 19 13.13 -19.00 -23.97
CA MET A 19 14.25 -19.89 -24.07
C MET A 19 14.99 -20.04 -22.72
N GLN A 20 15.15 -18.94 -21.98
CA GLN A 20 15.78 -18.96 -20.65
C GLN A 20 14.95 -19.78 -19.65
N LEU A 21 13.62 -19.62 -19.69
CA LEU A 21 12.69 -20.39 -18.85
C LEU A 21 12.77 -21.89 -19.16
N LEU A 22 12.79 -22.28 -20.45
CA LEU A 22 12.89 -23.68 -20.90
C LEU A 22 14.23 -24.32 -20.52
N LEU A 23 15.30 -23.54 -20.53
CA LEU A 23 16.64 -24.02 -20.15
C LEU A 23 16.90 -24.00 -18.64
N GLY A 24 15.93 -23.62 -17.81
CA GLY A 24 16.08 -23.51 -16.37
C GLY A 24 17.04 -22.39 -15.94
N LYS A 25 17.18 -21.33 -16.76
CA LYS A 25 18.05 -20.18 -16.52
C LYS A 25 17.26 -18.86 -16.51
N PRO A 26 16.10 -18.77 -15.85
CA PRO A 26 15.40 -17.51 -15.70
C PRO A 26 16.26 -16.55 -14.87
N VAL A 27 16.12 -15.24 -15.12
CA VAL A 27 16.76 -14.19 -14.32
C VAL A 27 15.64 -13.41 -13.62
N TYR A 28 15.67 -13.41 -12.30
CA TYR A 28 14.75 -12.67 -11.45
C TYR A 28 15.44 -11.45 -10.82
N THR A 29 14.67 -10.58 -10.21
CA THR A 29 15.19 -9.34 -9.59
C THR A 29 16.28 -9.65 -8.55
N ASP A 30 16.11 -10.71 -7.75
CA ASP A 30 17.08 -11.08 -6.72
C ASP A 30 18.41 -11.58 -7.32
N ASP A 31 18.41 -12.15 -8.54
CA ASP A 31 19.62 -12.61 -9.21
C ASP A 31 20.50 -11.45 -9.69
N ILE A 32 19.94 -10.27 -9.86
CA ILE A 32 20.64 -9.06 -10.33
C ILE A 32 20.87 -8.02 -9.22
N THR A 33 20.62 -8.40 -7.97
CA THR A 33 20.82 -7.50 -6.81
C THR A 33 22.32 -7.14 -6.69
N PRO A 34 22.68 -5.85 -6.57
CA PRO A 34 24.07 -5.42 -6.42
C PRO A 34 24.73 -6.00 -5.16
N ASN A 35 26.02 -6.38 -5.28
CA ASN A 35 26.85 -6.93 -4.18
C ASN A 35 26.99 -5.92 -3.06
N GLN A 36 26.45 -5.30 -2.43
CA GLN A 36 26.53 -4.29 -1.35
C GLN A 36 25.19 -3.56 -1.15
N ALA A 37 24.10 -4.07 -1.75
CA ALA A 37 22.78 -3.54 -1.47
C ALA A 37 22.44 -3.72 0.01
N LEU A 38 21.88 -2.69 0.61
CA LEU A 38 21.37 -2.78 1.97
C LEU A 38 20.07 -3.59 1.99
N VAL A 39 19.92 -4.40 3.01
CA VAL A 39 18.65 -5.08 3.32
C VAL A 39 17.74 -4.12 4.06
N VAL A 40 16.52 -3.95 3.55
CA VAL A 40 15.49 -3.11 4.18
C VAL A 40 14.43 -3.97 4.83
N LYS A 41 14.10 -3.69 6.09
CA LYS A 41 12.98 -4.29 6.83
C LYS A 41 12.06 -3.21 7.38
N LEU A 42 10.79 -3.55 7.52
CA LEU A 42 9.77 -2.66 8.04
C LEU A 42 9.33 -3.13 9.43
N LEU A 43 9.44 -2.24 10.43
CA LEU A 43 8.71 -2.42 11.68
C LEU A 43 7.24 -2.08 11.43
N ARG A 44 6.35 -3.00 11.80
CA ARG A 44 4.92 -2.87 11.53
C ARG A 44 4.12 -2.73 12.82
N SER A 45 3.02 -1.99 12.76
CA SER A 45 2.11 -1.80 13.89
C SER A 45 1.38 -3.11 14.24
N PRO A 46 1.26 -3.44 15.54
CA PRO A 46 0.37 -4.48 16.02
C PRO A 46 -1.08 -4.02 16.20
N HIS A 47 -1.34 -2.70 16.08
CA HIS A 47 -2.64 -2.09 16.33
C HIS A 47 -3.37 -1.78 15.02
N ALA A 48 -4.69 -1.93 15.03
CA ALA A 48 -5.55 -1.65 13.90
C ALA A 48 -5.88 -0.15 13.76
N ASN A 49 -5.82 0.60 14.85
CA ASN A 49 -5.98 2.06 14.88
C ASN A 49 -5.20 2.61 16.08
N ALA A 50 -4.20 3.46 15.83
CA ALA A 50 -3.41 4.09 16.89
C ALA A 50 -2.64 5.31 16.36
N MET A 51 -2.35 6.24 17.29
CA MET A 51 -1.39 7.31 17.06
C MET A 51 -0.03 6.91 17.61
N VAL A 52 1.01 6.97 16.78
CA VAL A 52 2.39 6.81 17.20
C VAL A 52 2.81 8.07 17.96
N GLN A 53 3.06 7.93 19.27
CA GLN A 53 3.47 9.05 20.12
C GLN A 53 4.99 9.24 20.09
N GLU A 54 5.75 8.13 20.08
CA GLU A 54 7.20 8.14 20.11
C GLU A 54 7.75 6.87 19.46
N VAL A 55 8.85 7.00 18.71
CA VAL A 55 9.64 5.87 18.20
C VAL A 55 11.09 6.03 18.68
N ASN A 56 11.49 5.23 19.64
CA ASN A 56 12.86 5.25 20.14
C ASN A 56 13.75 4.28 19.36
N THR A 57 14.61 4.83 18.52
CA THR A 57 15.52 4.11 17.62
C THR A 57 16.96 4.01 18.16
N ALA A 58 17.27 4.65 19.30
CA ALA A 58 18.65 4.83 19.79
C ALA A 58 19.41 3.50 20.02
N ALA A 59 18.72 2.46 20.48
CA ALA A 59 19.34 1.14 20.66
C ALA A 59 19.50 0.40 19.31
N ALA A 60 18.59 0.59 18.38
CA ALA A 60 18.63 -0.03 17.05
C ALA A 60 19.80 0.51 16.22
N LEU A 61 20.04 1.80 16.27
CA LEU A 61 21.15 2.46 15.57
C LEU A 61 22.55 2.01 16.05
N LYS A 62 22.66 1.45 17.26
CA LYS A 62 23.91 0.91 17.81
C LYS A 62 24.20 -0.54 17.37
N VAL A 63 23.30 -1.19 16.65
CA VAL A 63 23.51 -2.56 16.16
C VAL A 63 24.55 -2.51 15.03
N PRO A 64 25.65 -3.28 15.11
CA PRO A 64 26.63 -3.34 14.04
C PRO A 64 26.00 -3.76 12.70
N GLY A 65 26.36 -3.04 11.64
CA GLY A 65 25.82 -3.24 10.29
C GLY A 65 24.47 -2.54 10.02
N VAL A 66 23.91 -1.78 10.95
CA VAL A 66 22.77 -0.90 10.70
C VAL A 66 23.26 0.41 10.09
N ALA A 67 22.77 0.71 8.88
CA ALA A 67 23.10 1.94 8.17
C ALA A 67 22.19 3.10 8.56
N ALA A 68 20.88 2.84 8.67
CA ALA A 68 19.89 3.86 9.03
C ALA A 68 18.60 3.24 9.61
N VAL A 69 17.88 4.05 10.37
CA VAL A 69 16.52 3.78 10.82
C VAL A 69 15.71 5.05 10.59
N TYR A 70 14.64 4.97 9.82
CA TYR A 70 13.76 6.08 9.50
C TYR A 70 12.40 5.90 10.17
N THR A 71 11.84 7.00 10.65
CA THR A 71 10.52 7.09 11.25
C THR A 71 9.65 8.07 10.47
N TRP A 72 8.41 8.30 10.90
CA TRP A 72 7.51 9.28 10.30
C TRP A 72 8.07 10.72 10.34
N GLU A 73 9.05 11.01 11.21
CA GLU A 73 9.72 12.31 11.30
C GLU A 73 10.77 12.53 10.21
N ASP A 74 11.32 11.43 9.68
CA ASP A 74 12.48 11.44 8.77
C ASP A 74 12.10 11.41 7.30
N VAL A 75 10.84 11.11 6.97
CA VAL A 75 10.38 10.86 5.60
C VAL A 75 9.56 12.03 5.05
N PRO A 76 9.53 12.21 3.70
CA PRO A 76 8.67 13.19 3.07
C PRO A 76 7.19 12.96 3.39
N LYS A 77 6.45 14.06 3.59
CA LYS A 77 5.02 14.06 3.94
C LYS A 77 4.10 14.24 2.72
N ASN A 78 4.56 13.84 1.55
CA ASN A 78 3.77 13.90 0.33
C ASN A 78 2.87 12.66 0.25
N ARG A 79 1.57 12.86 0.10
CA ARG A 79 0.62 11.77 -0.09
C ARG A 79 0.75 11.15 -1.48
N PHE A 80 0.50 9.86 -1.56
CA PHE A 80 0.50 9.10 -2.80
C PHE A 80 -0.59 8.01 -2.77
N ALA A 81 -0.95 7.51 -3.95
CA ALA A 81 -1.80 6.34 -4.11
C ALA A 81 -0.95 5.08 -4.26
N ILE A 82 -1.38 3.96 -3.69
CA ILE A 82 -0.68 2.67 -3.83
C ILE A 82 -1.04 1.99 -5.16
N ALA A 83 -2.29 2.06 -5.56
CA ALA A 83 -2.75 1.52 -6.82
C ALA A 83 -2.31 2.41 -7.99
N GLY A 84 -2.14 1.88 -9.17
CA GLY A 84 -1.64 2.61 -10.33
C GLY A 84 -1.84 1.80 -11.60
N GLN A 85 -3.05 1.27 -11.81
CA GLN A 85 -3.34 0.39 -12.94
C GLN A 85 -4.08 1.07 -14.09
N THR A 86 -4.61 2.26 -13.86
CA THR A 86 -5.38 3.04 -14.85
C THR A 86 -4.94 4.49 -14.90
N TYR A 87 -5.40 5.22 -15.91
CA TYR A 87 -5.23 6.66 -16.00
C TYR A 87 -6.55 7.30 -16.50
N PRO A 88 -7.08 8.32 -15.79
CA PRO A 88 -6.62 8.79 -14.47
C PRO A 88 -6.77 7.71 -13.39
N GLU A 89 -5.87 7.72 -12.39
CA GLU A 89 -5.90 6.77 -11.28
C GLU A 89 -7.06 7.12 -10.32
N PRO A 90 -8.03 6.23 -10.10
CA PRO A 90 -9.18 6.51 -9.23
C PRO A 90 -8.85 6.39 -7.74
N SER A 91 -7.74 5.74 -7.39
CA SER A 91 -7.35 5.57 -5.97
C SER A 91 -7.01 6.90 -5.33
N PRO A 92 -7.47 7.13 -4.09
CA PRO A 92 -7.18 8.37 -3.39
C PRO A 92 -5.70 8.49 -3.03
N TYR A 93 -5.23 9.73 -2.95
CA TYR A 93 -3.92 10.07 -2.39
C TYR A 93 -4.07 10.15 -0.86
N ASP A 94 -4.07 9.00 -0.21
CA ASP A 94 -4.37 8.80 1.20
C ASP A 94 -3.19 8.26 2.01
N ARG A 95 -2.08 7.89 1.34
CA ARG A 95 -0.92 7.25 1.98
C ARG A 95 0.27 8.18 2.12
N LEU A 96 0.98 8.05 3.24
CA LEU A 96 2.35 8.54 3.44
C LEU A 96 3.32 7.37 3.45
N ILE A 97 4.61 7.63 3.22
CA ILE A 97 5.67 6.59 3.31
C ILE A 97 5.66 5.94 4.70
N LEU A 98 5.66 6.77 5.74
CA LEU A 98 5.40 6.41 7.13
C LEU A 98 4.44 7.45 7.69
N ASP A 99 3.40 7.00 8.37
CA ASP A 99 2.43 7.88 8.99
C ASP A 99 2.50 7.76 10.52
N ARG A 100 2.21 8.86 11.19
CA ARG A 100 2.01 8.87 12.64
C ARG A 100 0.70 8.17 13.04
N HIS A 101 -0.32 8.23 12.19
CA HIS A 101 -1.57 7.52 12.37
C HIS A 101 -1.50 6.16 11.66
N VAL A 102 -1.45 5.07 12.42
CA VAL A 102 -1.55 3.71 11.89
C VAL A 102 -3.01 3.27 11.82
N ARG A 103 -3.43 2.71 10.69
CA ARG A 103 -4.84 2.45 10.36
C ARG A 103 -5.18 0.99 10.18
N PHE A 104 -4.19 0.10 10.20
CA PHE A 104 -4.41 -1.34 10.15
C PHE A 104 -3.26 -2.10 10.82
N VAL A 105 -3.52 -3.33 11.24
CA VAL A 105 -2.47 -4.23 11.73
C VAL A 105 -1.49 -4.53 10.60
N GLY A 106 -0.23 -4.19 10.81
CA GLY A 106 0.81 -4.32 9.79
C GLY A 106 1.16 -3.01 9.07
N ASP A 107 0.54 -1.89 9.42
CA ASP A 107 0.92 -0.57 8.90
C ASP A 107 2.38 -0.25 9.26
N PRO A 108 3.22 0.22 8.31
CA PRO A 108 4.63 0.47 8.57
C PRO A 108 4.84 1.65 9.53
N VAL A 109 5.71 1.46 10.53
CA VAL A 109 6.03 2.45 11.56
C VAL A 109 7.47 2.94 11.48
N ALA A 110 8.39 2.06 11.07
CA ALA A 110 9.78 2.42 10.85
C ALA A 110 10.40 1.59 9.72
N ILE A 111 11.38 2.18 9.03
CA ILE A 111 12.17 1.55 7.97
C ILE A 111 13.57 1.34 8.52
N ILE A 112 14.08 0.11 8.48
CA ILE A 112 15.42 -0.25 8.93
C ILE A 112 16.25 -0.66 7.72
N ALA A 113 17.36 0.01 7.46
CA ALA A 113 18.34 -0.33 6.44
C ALA A 113 19.62 -0.85 7.10
N ALA A 114 20.08 -2.05 6.71
CA ALA A 114 21.24 -2.68 7.28
C ALA A 114 22.01 -3.50 6.23
N GLU A 115 23.29 -3.78 6.48
CA GLU A 115 24.15 -4.59 5.61
C GLU A 115 23.70 -6.04 5.50
N THR A 116 23.04 -6.56 6.53
CA THR A 116 22.54 -7.94 6.57
C THR A 116 21.11 -8.01 7.13
N GLU A 117 20.38 -9.02 6.72
CA GLU A 117 19.04 -9.29 7.26
C GLU A 117 19.07 -9.53 8.77
N LYS A 118 20.10 -10.24 9.26
CA LYS A 118 20.28 -10.51 10.68
C LYS A 118 20.44 -9.21 11.50
N ALA A 119 21.21 -8.25 10.97
CA ALA A 119 21.38 -6.93 11.62
C ALA A 119 20.06 -6.15 11.62
N ALA A 120 19.34 -6.12 10.48
CA ALA A 120 18.06 -5.45 10.36
C ALA A 120 17.01 -6.02 11.35
N LEU A 121 16.87 -7.34 11.40
CA LEU A 121 15.93 -8.01 12.32
C LEU A 121 16.29 -7.80 13.79
N ARG A 122 17.59 -7.79 14.12
CA ARG A 122 18.06 -7.48 15.49
C ARG A 122 17.73 -6.04 15.86
N ALA A 123 18.01 -5.09 14.98
CA ALA A 123 17.69 -3.68 15.19
C ALA A 123 16.19 -3.47 15.37
N MET A 124 15.38 -4.09 14.53
CA MET A 124 13.92 -4.00 14.58
C MET A 124 13.35 -4.38 15.95
N LYS A 125 13.91 -5.44 16.60
CA LYS A 125 13.50 -5.87 17.95
C LYS A 125 13.89 -4.89 19.06
N LEU A 126 14.83 -3.99 18.82
CA LEU A 126 15.30 -3.00 19.79
C LEU A 126 14.58 -1.65 19.67
N ILE A 127 13.82 -1.43 18.61
CA ILE A 127 12.99 -0.24 18.47
C ILE A 127 11.82 -0.34 19.45
N LYS A 128 11.62 0.72 20.22
CA LYS A 128 10.50 0.84 21.14
C LYS A 128 9.53 1.88 20.61
N VAL A 129 8.26 1.51 20.47
CA VAL A 129 7.21 2.40 20.00
C VAL A 129 6.19 2.59 21.11
N LYS A 130 5.84 3.85 21.36
CA LYS A 130 4.75 4.21 22.26
C LYS A 130 3.53 4.57 21.42
N TYR A 131 2.45 3.83 21.61
CA TYR A 131 1.19 4.04 20.94
C TYR A 131 0.14 4.61 21.87
N GLU A 132 -0.69 5.48 21.35
CA GLU A 132 -2.01 5.77 21.88
C GLU A 132 -3.00 4.97 21.04
N VAL A 133 -3.54 3.90 21.62
CA VAL A 133 -4.44 2.98 20.91
C VAL A 133 -5.83 3.61 20.84
N LEU A 134 -6.38 3.65 19.63
CA LEU A 134 -7.68 4.19 19.32
C LEU A 134 -8.67 3.07 18.98
N GLU A 135 -9.96 3.39 19.04
CA GLU A 135 -10.99 2.44 18.63
C GLU A 135 -10.96 2.23 17.11
N PRO A 136 -10.87 0.98 16.61
CA PRO A 136 -10.81 0.70 15.20
C PRO A 136 -12.21 0.47 14.59
N VAL A 137 -12.36 0.81 13.30
CA VAL A 137 -13.53 0.42 12.51
C VAL A 137 -13.19 -0.86 11.75
N LEU A 138 -13.60 -2.02 12.26
CA LEU A 138 -13.22 -3.34 11.73
C LEU A 138 -14.29 -3.97 10.82
N ASP A 139 -15.56 -3.63 11.00
CA ASP A 139 -16.66 -4.13 10.18
C ASP A 139 -16.99 -3.11 9.08
N PHE A 140 -16.64 -3.42 7.82
CA PHE A 140 -16.89 -2.54 6.69
C PHE A 140 -18.39 -2.20 6.49
N ARG A 141 -19.31 -3.08 6.90
CA ARG A 141 -20.76 -2.83 6.84
C ARG A 141 -21.24 -1.73 7.78
N LYS A 142 -20.45 -1.45 8.82
CA LYS A 142 -20.68 -0.41 9.82
C LYS A 142 -19.74 0.78 9.65
N ALA A 143 -18.90 0.77 8.61
CA ALA A 143 -17.91 1.82 8.40
C ALA A 143 -18.52 3.09 7.82
N LYS A 144 -19.44 2.94 6.85
CA LYS A 144 -20.15 4.08 6.26
C LYS A 144 -20.94 4.85 7.34
N ASP A 145 -20.75 6.17 7.37
CA ASP A 145 -21.38 7.09 8.30
C ASP A 145 -21.02 6.81 9.80
N ASN A 146 -19.95 6.08 10.06
CA ASN A 146 -19.41 5.87 11.40
C ASN A 146 -18.78 7.16 11.94
N PRO A 147 -18.99 7.52 13.21
CA PRO A 147 -18.38 8.72 13.80
C PRO A 147 -16.86 8.65 13.88
N ILE A 148 -16.28 7.43 13.89
CA ILE A 148 -14.83 7.22 13.85
C ILE A 148 -14.39 7.21 12.39
N LEU A 149 -13.62 8.21 11.99
CA LEU A 149 -13.11 8.34 10.62
C LEU A 149 -11.77 7.61 10.46
N VAL A 150 -11.65 6.83 9.39
CA VAL A 150 -10.40 6.16 9.02
C VAL A 150 -9.40 7.16 8.45
N HIS A 151 -9.89 8.15 7.70
CA HIS A 151 -9.10 9.24 7.12
C HIS A 151 -9.69 10.60 7.54
N PRO A 152 -9.39 11.10 8.76
CA PRO A 152 -9.88 12.39 9.22
C PRO A 152 -9.11 13.59 8.63
N GLU A 153 -8.03 13.33 7.88
CA GLU A 153 -7.14 14.36 7.35
C GLU A 153 -7.83 15.18 6.25
N GLU A 154 -7.51 16.49 6.22
CA GLU A 154 -8.08 17.41 5.22
C GLU A 154 -7.30 17.37 3.88
N ASP A 155 -6.07 16.89 3.89
CA ASP A 155 -5.19 16.79 2.71
C ASP A 155 -5.36 15.49 1.91
N TRP A 156 -6.34 14.68 2.24
CA TRP A 156 -6.79 13.53 1.45
C TRP A 156 -7.56 13.99 0.21
N PHE A 157 -7.25 13.46 -0.96
CA PHE A 157 -8.00 13.79 -2.17
C PHE A 157 -8.00 12.63 -3.18
N PRO A 158 -9.09 12.41 -3.91
CA PRO A 158 -9.12 11.54 -5.06
C PRO A 158 -8.68 12.32 -6.32
N PRO A 159 -7.85 11.76 -7.20
CA PRO A 159 -7.44 12.42 -8.44
C PRO A 159 -8.59 12.48 -9.48
N CYS A 160 -9.59 11.63 -9.34
CA CYS A 160 -10.81 11.67 -10.14
C CYS A 160 -12.05 11.42 -9.27
N GLN A 161 -13.21 11.90 -9.75
CA GLN A 161 -14.47 11.75 -9.04
C GLN A 161 -15.00 10.33 -9.16
N VAL A 162 -14.99 9.59 -8.05
CA VAL A 162 -15.52 8.22 -7.94
C VAL A 162 -16.58 8.11 -6.84
N GLY A 163 -17.19 9.23 -6.44
CA GLY A 163 -18.20 9.28 -5.38
C GLY A 163 -17.66 8.99 -3.98
N GLY A 164 -16.35 9.16 -3.75
CA GLY A 164 -15.73 9.00 -2.44
C GLY A 164 -16.02 10.17 -1.51
N ASP A 165 -16.18 9.88 -0.21
CA ASP A 165 -16.33 10.87 0.85
C ASP A 165 -15.65 10.37 2.14
N PRO A 166 -14.45 10.86 2.48
CA PRO A 166 -13.72 10.41 3.67
C PRO A 166 -14.45 10.77 4.98
N ARG A 167 -15.26 11.82 5.00
CA ARG A 167 -16.06 12.20 6.18
C ARG A 167 -17.17 11.20 6.47
N ARG A 168 -17.43 10.30 5.55
CA ARG A 168 -18.41 9.22 5.68
C ARG A 168 -17.76 7.84 5.66
N ASN A 169 -16.43 7.74 5.70
CA ASN A 169 -15.67 6.51 5.47
C ASN A 169 -16.04 5.83 4.15
N LEU A 170 -16.36 6.60 3.11
CA LEU A 170 -16.75 6.11 1.80
C LEU A 170 -15.60 6.31 0.81
N VAL A 171 -15.03 5.23 0.32
CA VAL A 171 -13.89 5.27 -0.63
C VAL A 171 -14.37 5.59 -2.04
N ALA A 172 -15.46 4.97 -2.48
CA ALA A 172 -16.06 5.19 -3.78
C ALA A 172 -17.55 4.84 -3.74
N SER A 173 -18.33 5.42 -4.64
CA SER A 173 -19.72 5.06 -4.85
C SER A 173 -20.05 5.23 -6.32
N GLU A 174 -20.36 4.14 -6.98
CA GLU A 174 -20.77 4.15 -8.38
C GLU A 174 -22.02 3.28 -8.51
N VAL A 175 -23.01 3.79 -9.21
CA VAL A 175 -24.25 3.05 -9.52
C VAL A 175 -24.42 3.06 -11.02
N ASN A 176 -24.36 1.87 -11.63
CA ASN A 176 -24.66 1.64 -13.03
C ASN A 176 -25.89 0.77 -13.12
N GLY A 177 -26.91 1.24 -13.78
CA GLY A 177 -28.18 0.52 -13.96
C GLY A 177 -28.96 1.09 -15.12
N ASP A 178 -29.77 0.25 -15.76
CA ASP A 178 -30.74 0.64 -16.76
C ASP A 178 -32.15 0.27 -16.25
N GLY A 179 -33.02 1.28 -16.16
CA GLY A 179 -34.37 1.12 -15.62
C GLY A 179 -34.44 1.01 -14.09
N ASP A 180 -35.59 0.57 -13.60
CA ASP A 180 -35.85 0.34 -12.17
C ASP A 180 -35.54 -1.13 -11.82
N VAL A 181 -34.28 -1.35 -11.39
CA VAL A 181 -33.79 -2.70 -11.06
C VAL A 181 -34.53 -3.29 -9.85
N GLU A 182 -34.88 -2.47 -8.86
CA GLU A 182 -35.58 -2.92 -7.65
C GLU A 182 -37.01 -3.39 -7.98
N ALA A 183 -37.72 -2.68 -8.89
CA ALA A 183 -39.02 -3.13 -9.37
C ALA A 183 -38.94 -4.46 -10.13
N VAL A 184 -37.90 -4.64 -10.97
CA VAL A 184 -37.68 -5.90 -11.68
C VAL A 184 -37.36 -7.05 -10.70
N LEU A 185 -36.50 -6.81 -9.71
CA LEU A 185 -36.18 -7.83 -8.69
C LEU A 185 -37.37 -8.18 -7.80
N ALA A 186 -38.26 -7.24 -7.49
CA ALA A 186 -39.46 -7.48 -6.72
C ALA A 186 -40.50 -8.34 -7.46
N ASP A 187 -40.44 -8.39 -8.80
CA ASP A 187 -41.31 -9.18 -9.65
C ASP A 187 -40.70 -10.57 -10.04
N CYS A 188 -39.56 -10.92 -9.46
CA CYS A 188 -38.91 -12.21 -9.67
C CYS A 188 -39.44 -13.27 -8.68
N ASP A 189 -39.57 -14.52 -9.15
CA ASP A 189 -40.04 -15.70 -8.39
C ASP A 189 -38.98 -16.31 -7.46
N ILE A 190 -38.06 -15.53 -6.90
CA ILE A 190 -36.96 -16.04 -6.03
C ILE A 190 -37.17 -15.60 -4.58
#